data_c559dcdd9f250b64edc92cad2f08d46f
#
_entry.id   c559dcdd9f250b64edc92cad2f08d46f
#
_cell.length_a   1.000
_cell.length_b   1.000
_cell.length_c   1.000
_cell.angle_alpha   90.00
_cell.angle_beta   90.00
_cell.angle_gamma   90.00
#
_symmetry.space_group_name_H-M   'P 1'
#
loop_
_entity.id
_entity.type
_entity.pdbx_description
1 polymer ?
#
loop_
_entity_poly.entity_id
_entity_poly.type
_entity_poly.pdbx_seq_one_letter_code
_entity_poly.pdbx_strand_id
1 'polypeptide(L)'
;QLLSKYCEISMVPVNGSRCIVNGEYHTVHFAEDVSYQVLYGTARLTREEEKVSGDNYICRQEDGGRFVMCLSDGMGSGMEACRESETVVELLEQFMESGFSQETAAKMVNSALVLKGEEGMFSTVDICAVDLYTGICNFLKAGAASTFIKRDHWVESITSESLAAGLVQQIDFETATRKLYHGDYLIMMTDGVLDALPDQKEEETMKEIIMDVHEESPKDFGRGILERVLGYSDYHARDDMTVLVAGVWKK
;
A
#
# COMPACT_ATOMS: atom_id res chain seq x y z
N GLN A 1 8.25 31.77 5.40
CA GLN A 1 9.66 32.12 5.24
C GLN A 1 10.31 32.62 6.53
N LEU A 2 9.71 33.60 7.28
CA LEU A 2 10.30 34.08 8.54
C LEU A 2 10.35 32.99 9.62
N LEU A 3 9.27 32.23 9.80
CA LEU A 3 9.21 31.11 10.73
C LEU A 3 10.22 30.02 10.36
N SER A 4 10.30 29.65 9.09
CA SER A 4 11.27 28.65 8.61
C SER A 4 12.71 29.07 8.89
N LYS A 5 13.02 30.37 8.72
CA LYS A 5 14.35 30.92 9.04
C LYS A 5 14.63 30.92 10.54
N TYR A 6 13.63 31.21 11.36
CA TYR A 6 13.79 31.24 12.81
C TYR A 6 13.91 29.85 13.42
N CYS A 7 13.13 28.90 12.93
CA CYS A 7 13.13 27.50 13.40
C CYS A 7 14.22 26.64 12.75
N GLU A 8 14.92 27.15 11.75
CA GLU A 8 15.92 26.42 10.94
C GLU A 8 15.38 25.17 10.23
N ILE A 9 14.05 25.08 10.07
CA ILE A 9 13.33 24.01 9.36
C ILE A 9 12.29 24.61 8.42
N SER A 10 11.95 23.91 7.35
CA SER A 10 10.88 24.35 6.44
C SER A 10 9.54 24.29 7.16
N MET A 11 8.81 25.41 7.23
CA MET A 11 7.52 25.49 7.88
C MET A 11 6.44 25.88 6.88
N VAL A 12 5.35 25.15 6.88
CA VAL A 12 4.17 25.39 6.03
C VAL A 12 2.92 25.56 6.87
N PRO A 13 1.93 26.37 6.43
CA PRO A 13 0.64 26.42 7.10
C PRO A 13 -0.04 25.04 7.03
N VAL A 14 -0.61 24.59 8.15
CA VAL A 14 -1.41 23.37 8.20
C VAL A 14 -2.68 23.57 7.37
N ASN A 15 -3.10 22.52 6.66
CA ASN A 15 -4.33 22.51 5.86
C ASN A 15 -5.53 22.96 6.71
N GLY A 16 -6.39 23.81 6.14
CA GLY A 16 -7.52 24.41 6.86
C GLY A 16 -7.19 25.67 7.66
N SER A 17 -5.92 26.06 7.78
CA SER A 17 -5.55 27.36 8.36
C SER A 17 -6.00 28.50 7.45
N ARG A 18 -6.64 29.54 8.02
CA ARG A 18 -6.97 30.76 7.26
C ARG A 18 -5.68 31.53 6.95
N CYS A 19 -5.32 31.59 5.68
CA CYS A 19 -4.14 32.31 5.21
C CYS A 19 -4.44 33.77 4.79
N ILE A 20 -5.69 34.24 4.96
CA ILE A 20 -6.09 35.61 4.58
C ILE A 20 -6.01 36.49 5.80
N VAL A 21 -5.19 37.54 5.73
CA VAL A 21 -5.07 38.59 6.76
C VAL A 21 -6.04 39.70 6.44
N ASN A 22 -7.10 39.88 7.26
CA ASN A 22 -8.17 40.86 7.04
C ASN A 22 -8.27 41.91 8.17
N GLY A 23 -7.20 42.09 8.95
CA GLY A 23 -7.18 43.03 10.07
C GLY A 23 -7.78 42.51 11.39
N GLU A 24 -8.28 41.28 11.42
CA GLU A 24 -8.73 40.60 12.63
C GLU A 24 -7.64 39.65 13.15
N TYR A 25 -7.69 39.34 14.46
CA TYR A 25 -6.77 38.40 15.08
C TYR A 25 -7.17 36.95 14.62
N HIS A 26 -6.23 36.27 13.99
CA HIS A 26 -6.40 34.88 13.60
C HIS A 26 -5.23 34.04 14.10
N THR A 27 -5.52 32.80 14.47
CA THR A 27 -4.49 31.80 14.76
C THR A 27 -4.20 31.01 13.46
N VAL A 28 -2.94 30.97 13.07
CA VAL A 28 -2.46 30.15 11.96
C VAL A 28 -1.54 29.08 12.53
N HIS A 29 -1.86 27.82 12.26
CA HIS A 29 -1.02 26.71 12.66
C HIS A 29 -0.01 26.41 11.57
N PHE A 30 1.24 26.26 11.96
CA PHE A 30 2.33 25.86 11.06
C PHE A 30 2.88 24.54 11.53
N ALA A 31 3.22 23.68 10.57
CA ALA A 31 3.92 22.42 10.79
C ALA A 31 5.21 22.40 9.95
N GLU A 32 6.13 21.52 10.31
CA GLU A 32 7.29 21.23 9.48
C GLU A 32 6.82 20.70 8.12
N ASP A 33 7.45 21.18 7.04
CA ASP A 33 7.18 20.67 5.70
C ASP A 33 7.87 19.32 5.50
N VAL A 34 7.16 18.38 4.91
CA VAL A 34 7.70 17.06 4.60
C VAL A 34 8.77 17.15 3.50
N SER A 35 9.80 16.30 3.59
CA SER A 35 10.90 16.24 2.61
C SER A 35 10.54 15.49 1.33
N TYR A 36 9.54 14.63 1.42
CA TYR A 36 9.09 13.78 0.31
C TYR A 36 7.61 14.01 0.02
N GLN A 37 7.25 13.80 -1.23
CA GLN A 37 5.87 13.71 -1.70
C GLN A 37 5.67 12.35 -2.37
N VAL A 38 4.46 11.81 -2.26
CA VAL A 38 4.05 10.55 -2.88
C VAL A 38 2.87 10.80 -3.78
N LEU A 39 2.95 10.30 -5.01
CA LEU A 39 1.82 10.16 -5.91
C LEU A 39 1.55 8.67 -6.06
N TYR A 40 0.29 8.29 -6.11
CA TYR A 40 -0.07 6.88 -6.25
C TYR A 40 -1.10 6.66 -7.34
N GLY A 41 -1.18 5.44 -7.80
CA GLY A 41 -2.17 4.97 -8.74
C GLY A 41 -2.48 3.50 -8.54
N THR A 42 -3.62 3.08 -9.05
CA THR A 42 -4.13 1.73 -8.93
C THR A 42 -4.51 1.21 -10.31
N ALA A 43 -4.19 -0.05 -10.57
CA ALA A 43 -4.74 -0.81 -11.69
C ALA A 43 -5.38 -2.08 -11.15
N ARG A 44 -6.59 -2.41 -11.61
CA ARG A 44 -7.37 -3.57 -11.13
C ARG A 44 -8.05 -4.26 -12.29
N LEU A 45 -8.14 -5.59 -12.15
CA LEU A 45 -9.00 -6.45 -12.97
C LEU A 45 -9.70 -7.43 -12.05
N THR A 46 -10.99 -7.56 -12.22
CA THR A 46 -11.79 -8.57 -11.52
C THR A 46 -11.71 -9.88 -12.30
N ARG A 47 -11.64 -10.99 -11.59
CA ARG A 47 -11.72 -12.33 -12.15
C ARG A 47 -12.86 -12.44 -13.15
N GLU A 48 -12.62 -13.17 -14.26
CA GLU A 48 -13.69 -13.46 -15.22
C GLU A 48 -14.84 -14.19 -14.53
N GLU A 49 -16.08 -13.85 -14.95
CA GLU A 49 -17.33 -14.36 -14.39
C GLU A 49 -17.74 -13.70 -13.05
N GLU A 50 -16.88 -12.95 -12.36
CA GLU A 50 -17.24 -12.23 -11.15
C GLU A 50 -17.57 -10.76 -11.44
N LYS A 51 -18.45 -10.17 -10.60
CA LYS A 51 -18.84 -8.75 -10.71
C LYS A 51 -18.11 -7.86 -9.73
N VAL A 52 -17.55 -8.46 -8.68
CA VAL A 52 -16.92 -7.77 -7.57
C VAL A 52 -15.62 -8.48 -7.26
N SER A 53 -14.56 -7.71 -7.11
CA SER A 53 -13.24 -8.23 -6.74
C SER A 53 -13.17 -8.47 -5.23
N GLY A 54 -12.50 -9.57 -4.85
CA GLY A 54 -12.15 -9.90 -3.47
C GLY A 54 -11.07 -9.01 -2.87
N ASP A 55 -10.34 -8.26 -3.70
CA ASP A 55 -9.28 -7.36 -3.25
C ASP A 55 -9.85 -6.04 -2.71
N ASN A 56 -9.30 -5.54 -1.62
CA ASN A 56 -9.56 -4.18 -1.15
C ASN A 56 -8.26 -3.50 -0.72
N TYR A 57 -8.24 -2.16 -0.81
CA TYR A 57 -7.03 -1.39 -0.52
C TYR A 57 -7.34 0.01 -0.02
N ILE A 58 -6.34 0.61 0.62
CA ILE A 58 -6.32 2.02 0.95
C ILE A 58 -4.95 2.61 0.60
N CYS A 59 -4.97 3.85 0.09
CA CYS A 59 -3.78 4.65 -0.17
C CYS A 59 -4.06 6.07 0.29
N ARG A 60 -3.36 6.56 1.31
CA ARG A 60 -3.62 7.90 1.83
C ARG A 60 -2.41 8.51 2.53
N GLN A 61 -2.38 9.83 2.53
CA GLN A 61 -1.49 10.59 3.38
C GLN A 61 -2.22 10.93 4.69
N GLU A 62 -1.59 10.61 5.81
CA GLU A 62 -2.08 10.91 7.14
C GLU A 62 -1.53 12.25 7.64
N ASP A 63 -2.22 12.83 8.62
CA ASP A 63 -1.69 13.96 9.37
C ASP A 63 -0.39 13.56 10.06
N GLY A 64 0.59 14.47 10.09
CA GLY A 64 1.91 14.16 10.64
C GLY A 64 2.93 13.62 9.64
N GLY A 65 2.65 13.69 8.33
CA GLY A 65 3.64 13.41 7.28
C GLY A 65 3.94 11.92 7.07
N ARG A 66 2.95 11.05 7.26
CA ARG A 66 3.02 9.63 6.94
C ARG A 66 2.13 9.34 5.73
N PHE A 67 2.62 8.54 4.79
CA PHE A 67 1.82 7.99 3.70
C PHE A 67 1.67 6.49 3.90
N VAL A 68 0.43 6.00 3.85
CA VAL A 68 0.10 4.59 4.10
C VAL A 68 -0.56 3.98 2.89
N MET A 69 -0.15 2.77 2.55
CA MET A 69 -0.80 1.86 1.62
C MET A 69 -1.11 0.57 2.36
N CYS A 70 -2.33 0.09 2.23
CA CYS A 70 -2.74 -1.24 2.68
C CYS A 70 -3.41 -1.96 1.51
N LEU A 71 -3.11 -3.24 1.37
CA LEU A 71 -3.75 -4.14 0.41
C LEU A 71 -4.15 -5.40 1.15
N SER A 72 -5.36 -5.88 0.88
CA SER A 72 -5.90 -7.10 1.45
C SER A 72 -6.67 -7.84 0.38
N ASP A 73 -6.41 -9.13 0.26
CA ASP A 73 -7.14 -10.06 -0.56
C ASP A 73 -7.93 -11.01 0.36
N GLY A 74 -9.25 -11.06 0.14
CA GLY A 74 -10.18 -11.91 0.88
C GLY A 74 -10.19 -13.31 0.30
N MET A 75 -10.26 -14.32 1.16
CA MET A 75 -10.25 -15.70 0.72
C MET A 75 -11.51 -16.05 -0.07
N GLY A 76 -11.30 -16.72 -1.21
CA GLY A 76 -12.39 -17.14 -2.09
C GLY A 76 -12.63 -16.17 -3.24
N SER A 77 -13.88 -15.89 -3.58
CA SER A 77 -14.21 -14.98 -4.67
C SER A 77 -15.53 -14.25 -4.45
N GLY A 78 -15.73 -13.16 -5.19
CA GLY A 78 -16.98 -12.43 -5.24
C GLY A 78 -17.29 -11.63 -3.95
N MET A 79 -18.59 -11.51 -3.62
CA MET A 79 -19.07 -10.62 -2.55
C MET A 79 -18.59 -10.99 -1.14
N GLU A 80 -18.33 -12.26 -0.87
CA GLU A 80 -17.89 -12.74 0.45
C GLU A 80 -16.44 -12.34 0.69
N ALA A 81 -15.56 -12.70 -0.24
CA ALA A 81 -14.15 -12.27 -0.21
C ALA A 81 -14.01 -10.74 -0.17
N CYS A 82 -14.83 -10.02 -0.96
CA CYS A 82 -14.85 -8.56 -0.94
C CYS A 82 -15.18 -7.99 0.44
N ARG A 83 -16.19 -8.52 1.15
CA ARG A 83 -16.56 -8.05 2.50
C ARG A 83 -15.50 -8.34 3.54
N GLU A 84 -14.79 -9.46 3.40
CA GLU A 84 -13.70 -9.83 4.30
C GLU A 84 -12.53 -8.86 4.17
N SER A 85 -12.02 -8.69 2.98
CA SER A 85 -10.90 -7.78 2.70
C SER A 85 -11.25 -6.32 2.98
N GLU A 86 -12.51 -5.88 2.68
CA GLU A 86 -13.02 -4.56 3.04
C GLU A 86 -13.00 -4.35 4.56
N THR A 87 -13.51 -5.33 5.33
CA THR A 87 -13.48 -5.28 6.80
C THR A 87 -12.04 -5.17 7.33
N VAL A 88 -11.10 -5.93 6.76
CA VAL A 88 -9.68 -5.88 7.15
C VAL A 88 -9.10 -4.49 6.91
N VAL A 89 -9.29 -3.95 5.72
CA VAL A 89 -8.75 -2.64 5.33
C VAL A 89 -9.35 -1.52 6.18
N GLU A 90 -10.68 -1.54 6.39
CA GLU A 90 -11.36 -0.55 7.22
C GLU A 90 -10.92 -0.58 8.68
N LEU A 91 -10.76 -1.76 9.27
CA LEU A 91 -10.27 -1.89 10.65
C LEU A 91 -8.82 -1.45 10.79
N LEU A 92 -7.95 -1.81 9.83
CA LEU A 92 -6.57 -1.33 9.80
C LEU A 92 -6.51 0.20 9.73
N GLU A 93 -7.34 0.80 8.86
CA GLU A 93 -7.43 2.25 8.74
C GLU A 93 -7.84 2.90 10.07
N GLN A 94 -8.94 2.47 10.67
CA GLN A 94 -9.46 3.02 11.91
C GLN A 94 -8.48 2.90 13.07
N PHE A 95 -7.78 1.78 13.20
CA PHE A 95 -6.78 1.60 14.25
C PHE A 95 -5.56 2.48 14.04
N MET A 96 -5.06 2.58 12.80
CA MET A 96 -3.91 3.45 12.50
C MET A 96 -4.27 4.93 12.65
N GLU A 97 -5.48 5.37 12.25
CA GLU A 97 -5.98 6.73 12.50
C GLU A 97 -6.08 7.05 13.99
N SER A 98 -6.44 6.05 14.79
CA SER A 98 -6.49 6.19 16.25
C SER A 98 -5.10 6.22 16.91
N GLY A 99 -4.01 6.16 16.11
CA GLY A 99 -2.63 6.28 16.57
C GLY A 99 -1.97 4.96 16.96
N PHE A 100 -2.59 3.81 16.70
CA PHE A 100 -1.93 2.53 16.92
C PHE A 100 -0.83 2.28 15.86
N SER A 101 0.22 1.56 16.26
CA SER A 101 1.25 1.11 15.32
C SER A 101 0.68 0.07 14.34
N GLN A 102 1.29 -0.05 13.15
CA GLN A 102 0.92 -1.06 12.14
C GLN A 102 0.83 -2.47 12.75
N GLU A 103 1.82 -2.85 13.56
CA GLU A 103 1.87 -4.17 14.20
C GLU A 103 0.71 -4.37 15.20
N THR A 104 0.40 -3.34 15.99
CA THR A 104 -0.73 -3.40 16.93
C THR A 104 -2.04 -3.47 16.17
N ALA A 105 -2.23 -2.65 15.15
CA ALA A 105 -3.42 -2.66 14.31
C ALA A 105 -3.63 -4.04 13.66
N ALA A 106 -2.58 -4.60 13.06
CA ALA A 106 -2.64 -5.92 12.43
C ALA A 106 -2.95 -7.04 13.43
N LYS A 107 -2.38 -7.01 14.66
CA LYS A 107 -2.72 -7.96 15.72
C LYS A 107 -4.19 -7.85 16.16
N MET A 108 -4.72 -6.65 16.25
CA MET A 108 -6.13 -6.42 16.60
C MET A 108 -7.06 -6.93 15.50
N VAL A 109 -6.72 -6.69 14.22
CA VAL A 109 -7.46 -7.22 13.08
C VAL A 109 -7.44 -8.75 13.08
N ASN A 110 -6.26 -9.37 13.22
CA ASN A 110 -6.14 -10.82 13.33
C ASN A 110 -7.04 -11.39 14.44
N SER A 111 -7.01 -10.77 15.62
CA SER A 111 -7.84 -11.19 16.75
C SER A 111 -9.34 -11.06 16.44
N ALA A 112 -9.75 -10.01 15.76
CA ALA A 112 -11.14 -9.80 15.35
C ALA A 112 -11.61 -10.87 14.35
N LEU A 113 -10.78 -11.22 13.36
CA LEU A 113 -11.08 -12.26 12.38
C LEU A 113 -11.21 -13.63 13.05
N VAL A 114 -10.27 -14.00 13.92
CA VAL A 114 -10.30 -15.27 14.66
C VAL A 114 -11.54 -15.39 15.56
N LEU A 115 -11.96 -14.27 16.19
CA LEU A 115 -13.13 -14.27 17.09
C LEU A 115 -14.47 -14.38 16.35
N LYS A 116 -14.54 -13.92 15.11
CA LYS A 116 -15.76 -14.08 14.28
C LYS A 116 -16.11 -15.55 14.05
N GLY A 117 -15.13 -16.48 14.11
CA GLY A 117 -15.35 -17.92 14.24
C GLY A 117 -16.12 -18.57 13.10
N GLU A 118 -16.42 -17.86 12.03
CA GLU A 118 -17.02 -18.42 10.83
C GLU A 118 -15.94 -19.16 10.04
N GLU A 119 -16.20 -20.38 9.64
CA GLU A 119 -15.27 -21.19 8.87
C GLU A 119 -14.88 -20.43 7.58
N GLY A 120 -13.60 -20.04 7.50
CA GLY A 120 -13.04 -19.48 6.26
C GLY A 120 -12.81 -17.97 6.23
N MET A 121 -13.01 -17.22 7.30
CA MET A 121 -12.71 -15.79 7.34
C MET A 121 -11.22 -15.53 7.58
N PHE A 122 -10.45 -15.51 6.53
CA PHE A 122 -9.04 -15.10 6.58
C PHE A 122 -8.69 -14.31 5.31
N SER A 123 -7.81 -13.35 5.48
CA SER A 123 -7.45 -12.44 4.42
C SER A 123 -5.97 -12.07 4.52
N THR A 124 -5.38 -11.73 3.41
CA THR A 124 -4.00 -11.23 3.40
C THR A 124 -3.93 -9.84 4.03
N VAL A 125 -2.78 -9.51 4.61
CA VAL A 125 -2.48 -8.16 5.09
C VAL A 125 -1.14 -7.73 4.54
N ASP A 126 -1.13 -6.69 3.73
CA ASP A 126 0.07 -6.03 3.25
C ASP A 126 -0.01 -4.54 3.56
N ILE A 127 0.93 -4.05 4.37
CA ILE A 127 0.96 -2.66 4.82
C ILE A 127 2.32 -2.06 4.52
N CYS A 128 2.32 -0.90 3.87
CA CYS A 128 3.48 -0.04 3.71
C CYS A 128 3.20 1.33 4.32
N ALA A 129 4.08 1.81 5.20
CA ALA A 129 4.00 3.17 5.72
C ALA A 129 5.31 3.92 5.51
N VAL A 130 5.23 5.00 4.78
CA VAL A 130 6.35 5.88 4.43
C VAL A 130 6.33 7.11 5.32
N ASP A 131 7.39 7.34 6.06
CA ASP A 131 7.66 8.60 6.75
C ASP A 131 8.16 9.62 5.72
N LEU A 132 7.36 10.63 5.45
CA LEU A 132 7.63 11.65 4.43
C LEU A 132 8.70 12.67 4.84
N TYR A 133 9.10 12.72 6.10
CA TYR A 133 10.25 13.53 6.54
C TYR A 133 11.57 12.83 6.21
N THR A 134 11.62 11.54 6.46
CA THR A 134 12.84 10.75 6.34
C THR A 134 12.89 9.88 5.08
N GLY A 135 11.75 9.52 4.49
CA GLY A 135 11.64 8.53 3.41
C GLY A 135 11.84 7.09 3.89
N ILE A 136 11.81 6.83 5.20
CA ILE A 136 11.83 5.48 5.74
C ILE A 136 10.47 4.83 5.50
N CYS A 137 10.47 3.65 4.91
CA CYS A 137 9.27 2.83 4.69
C CYS A 137 9.33 1.59 5.56
N ASN A 138 8.28 1.38 6.35
CA ASN A 138 8.08 0.17 7.12
C ASN A 138 7.05 -0.71 6.44
N PHE A 139 7.37 -1.98 6.28
CA PHE A 139 6.53 -3.02 5.70
C PHE A 139 6.06 -3.96 6.79
N LEU A 140 4.81 -4.40 6.70
CA LEU A 140 4.25 -5.46 7.52
C LEU A 140 3.37 -6.34 6.64
N LYS A 141 3.63 -7.65 6.65
CA LYS A 141 2.97 -8.61 5.77
C LYS A 141 2.46 -9.81 6.56
N ALA A 142 1.31 -10.33 6.13
CA ALA A 142 0.74 -11.59 6.58
C ALA A 142 0.02 -12.27 5.41
N GLY A 143 0.55 -13.39 4.93
CA GLY A 143 0.04 -14.14 3.79
C GLY A 143 -0.01 -13.38 2.47
N ALA A 144 0.65 -12.25 2.38
CA ALA A 144 0.56 -11.35 1.24
C ALA A 144 1.64 -11.63 0.19
N ALA A 145 1.30 -11.40 -1.06
CA ALA A 145 2.20 -11.49 -2.21
C ALA A 145 3.40 -10.55 -2.10
N SER A 146 4.44 -10.76 -2.89
CA SER A 146 5.65 -9.93 -2.87
C SER A 146 5.37 -8.46 -3.18
N THR A 147 5.99 -7.57 -2.42
CA THR A 147 6.02 -6.13 -2.68
C THR A 147 7.35 -5.77 -3.32
N PHE A 148 7.35 -4.88 -4.30
CA PHE A 148 8.56 -4.52 -5.05
C PHE A 148 8.91 -3.05 -4.86
N ILE A 149 10.23 -2.77 -4.85
CA ILE A 149 10.78 -1.42 -4.92
C ILE A 149 11.61 -1.32 -6.19
N LYS A 150 11.16 -0.51 -7.15
CA LYS A 150 11.94 -0.17 -8.33
C LYS A 150 12.79 1.06 -8.05
N ARG A 151 14.09 0.95 -8.30
CA ARG A 151 15.05 2.04 -8.19
C ARG A 151 15.99 2.02 -9.36
N ASP A 152 16.02 3.10 -10.13
CA ASP A 152 16.85 3.24 -11.32
C ASP A 152 16.89 1.97 -12.20
N HIS A 153 17.91 1.14 -12.03
CA HIS A 153 18.19 -0.04 -12.85
C HIS A 153 18.02 -1.38 -12.11
N TRP A 154 17.39 -1.39 -10.95
CA TRP A 154 17.16 -2.62 -10.20
C TRP A 154 15.81 -2.63 -9.47
N VAL A 155 15.34 -3.84 -9.19
CA VAL A 155 14.11 -4.09 -8.44
C VAL A 155 14.41 -5.00 -7.27
N GLU A 156 14.07 -4.55 -6.06
CA GLU A 156 14.11 -5.34 -4.83
C GLU A 156 12.71 -5.93 -4.58
N SER A 157 12.62 -7.17 -4.13
CA SER A 157 11.40 -7.79 -3.63
C SER A 157 11.42 -7.88 -2.10
N ILE A 158 10.27 -7.69 -1.48
CA ILE A 158 10.00 -7.91 -0.07
C ILE A 158 8.93 -8.99 0.00
N THR A 159 9.35 -10.18 0.39
CA THR A 159 8.53 -11.39 0.42
C THR A 159 7.95 -11.64 1.80
N SER A 160 6.96 -12.51 1.89
CA SER A 160 6.40 -13.01 3.13
C SER A 160 6.15 -14.52 3.01
N GLU A 161 6.54 -15.26 4.04
CA GLU A 161 6.21 -16.68 4.21
C GLU A 161 5.19 -16.88 5.34
N SER A 162 4.70 -15.80 5.94
CA SER A 162 3.74 -15.83 7.04
C SER A 162 2.34 -16.23 6.56
N LEU A 163 1.54 -16.77 7.47
CA LEU A 163 0.15 -17.12 7.20
C LEU A 163 -0.74 -15.88 7.05
N ALA A 164 -1.86 -16.00 6.37
CA ALA A 164 -2.87 -14.95 6.29
C ALA A 164 -3.51 -14.68 7.67
N ALA A 165 -3.98 -13.45 7.88
CA ALA A 165 -4.65 -13.06 9.10
C ALA A 165 -5.99 -13.78 9.25
N GLY A 166 -6.33 -14.18 10.46
CA GLY A 166 -7.52 -14.95 10.80
C GLY A 166 -7.32 -16.46 10.88
N LEU A 167 -6.23 -17.00 10.30
CA LEU A 167 -5.97 -18.45 10.31
C LEU A 167 -5.55 -18.99 11.67
N VAL A 168 -4.79 -18.21 12.42
CA VAL A 168 -4.25 -18.61 13.74
C VAL A 168 -4.40 -17.51 14.77
N GLN A 169 -4.56 -17.88 16.04
CA GLN A 169 -4.71 -16.90 17.13
C GLN A 169 -3.48 -16.01 17.31
N GLN A 170 -2.30 -16.59 17.19
CA GLN A 170 -1.03 -15.84 17.26
C GLN A 170 -0.35 -15.97 15.91
N ILE A 171 -0.26 -14.85 15.21
CA ILE A 171 0.40 -14.76 13.93
C ILE A 171 1.70 -13.98 14.09
N ASP A 172 2.75 -14.48 13.46
CA ASP A 172 4.01 -13.77 13.32
C ASP A 172 3.97 -12.98 12.02
N PHE A 173 3.89 -11.66 12.13
CA PHE A 173 3.95 -10.76 10.99
C PHE A 173 5.39 -10.61 10.53
N GLU A 174 5.59 -10.66 9.24
CA GLU A 174 6.89 -10.30 8.68
C GLU A 174 7.00 -8.79 8.53
N THR A 175 8.11 -8.26 9.03
CA THR A 175 8.38 -6.83 8.99
C THR A 175 9.70 -6.55 8.31
N ALA A 176 9.74 -5.50 7.52
CA ALA A 176 10.95 -4.99 6.89
C ALA A 176 10.98 -3.47 6.94
N THR A 177 12.18 -2.90 6.92
CA THR A 177 12.36 -1.45 6.84
C THR A 177 13.28 -1.12 5.69
N ARG A 178 12.90 -0.16 4.86
CA ARG A 178 13.72 0.31 3.73
C ARG A 178 13.73 1.82 3.68
N LYS A 179 14.83 2.36 3.20
CA LYS A 179 14.95 3.78 2.86
C LYS A 179 14.57 3.97 1.41
N LEU A 180 13.55 4.79 1.17
CA LEU A 180 13.16 5.23 -0.17
C LEU A 180 13.85 6.54 -0.53
N TYR A 181 14.11 6.73 -1.81
CA TYR A 181 14.79 7.88 -2.38
C TYR A 181 13.95 8.53 -3.47
N HIS A 182 14.40 9.68 -3.94
CA HIS A 182 13.79 10.37 -5.06
C HIS A 182 13.78 9.48 -6.31
N GLY A 183 12.60 9.30 -6.90
CA GLY A 183 12.41 8.49 -8.10
C GLY A 183 12.15 7.00 -7.85
N ASP A 184 12.11 6.55 -6.59
CA ASP A 184 11.73 5.18 -6.28
C ASP A 184 10.22 4.96 -6.51
N TYR A 185 9.87 3.77 -6.99
CA TYR A 185 8.50 3.29 -7.07
C TYR A 185 8.32 2.10 -6.13
N LEU A 186 7.30 2.19 -5.30
CA LEU A 186 6.82 1.12 -4.44
C LEU A 186 5.61 0.47 -5.11
N ILE A 187 5.65 -0.86 -5.31
CA ILE A 187 4.64 -1.61 -6.03
C ILE A 187 4.16 -2.75 -5.15
N MET A 188 2.89 -2.71 -4.75
CA MET A 188 2.19 -3.78 -4.05
C MET A 188 1.21 -4.44 -5.01
N MET A 189 0.98 -5.74 -4.85
CA MET A 189 0.05 -6.49 -5.69
C MET A 189 -0.56 -7.67 -4.95
N THR A 190 -1.70 -8.15 -5.43
CA THR A 190 -2.30 -9.40 -4.98
C THR A 190 -1.66 -10.59 -5.68
N ASP A 191 -1.82 -11.79 -5.12
CA ASP A 191 -1.25 -13.03 -5.64
C ASP A 191 -1.75 -13.36 -7.05
N GLY A 192 -3.01 -13.06 -7.39
CA GLY A 192 -3.54 -13.25 -8.73
C GLY A 192 -2.72 -12.57 -9.84
N VAL A 193 -1.94 -11.52 -9.49
CA VAL A 193 -0.99 -10.89 -10.43
C VAL A 193 0.24 -11.77 -10.65
N LEU A 194 0.80 -12.36 -9.58
CA LEU A 194 1.97 -13.23 -9.65
C LEU A 194 1.64 -14.60 -10.22
N ASP A 195 0.49 -15.17 -9.84
CA ASP A 195 0.02 -16.49 -10.26
C ASP A 195 -0.30 -16.57 -11.77
N ALA A 196 -0.46 -15.43 -12.42
CA ALA A 196 -0.57 -15.35 -13.87
C ALA A 196 0.77 -15.53 -14.61
N LEU A 197 1.90 -15.50 -13.90
CA LEU A 197 3.25 -15.63 -14.43
C LEU A 197 3.71 -17.09 -14.44
N PRO A 198 4.81 -17.42 -15.15
CA PRO A 198 5.33 -18.79 -15.22
C PRO A 198 5.76 -19.33 -13.87
N ASP A 199 5.29 -20.51 -13.49
CA ASP A 199 5.61 -21.21 -12.24
C ASP A 199 7.12 -21.23 -11.93
N GLN A 200 7.47 -21.03 -10.68
CA GLN A 200 8.85 -21.01 -10.13
C GLN A 200 9.74 -19.87 -10.64
N LYS A 201 9.18 -18.89 -11.35
CA LYS A 201 9.89 -17.71 -11.86
C LYS A 201 9.08 -16.42 -11.71
N GLU A 202 8.01 -16.45 -10.93
CA GLU A 202 7.04 -15.39 -10.81
C GLU A 202 7.74 -14.07 -10.42
N GLU A 203 8.58 -14.11 -9.39
CA GLU A 203 9.30 -12.92 -8.91
C GLU A 203 10.35 -12.39 -9.91
N GLU A 204 11.09 -13.30 -10.54
CA GLU A 204 12.10 -12.90 -11.53
C GLU A 204 11.43 -12.25 -12.74
N THR A 205 10.37 -12.91 -13.26
CA THR A 205 9.58 -12.39 -14.38
C THR A 205 8.93 -11.06 -14.03
N MET A 206 8.39 -10.92 -12.81
CA MET A 206 7.81 -9.67 -12.36
C MET A 206 8.86 -8.54 -12.29
N LYS A 207 10.06 -8.80 -11.80
CA LYS A 207 11.16 -7.83 -11.79
C LYS A 207 11.53 -7.38 -13.21
N GLU A 208 11.55 -8.28 -14.18
CA GLU A 208 11.77 -7.95 -15.59
C GLU A 208 10.64 -7.06 -16.11
N ILE A 209 9.38 -7.45 -15.87
CA ILE A 209 8.21 -6.65 -16.25
C ILE A 209 8.29 -5.23 -15.68
N ILE A 210 8.57 -5.10 -14.38
CA ILE A 210 8.68 -3.82 -13.69
C ILE A 210 9.80 -2.96 -14.30
N MET A 211 10.92 -3.57 -14.71
CA MET A 211 12.01 -2.85 -15.38
C MET A 211 11.64 -2.37 -16.77
N ASP A 212 10.83 -3.13 -17.51
CA ASP A 212 10.41 -2.81 -18.87
C ASP A 212 9.25 -1.80 -18.94
N VAL A 213 8.61 -1.49 -17.80
CA VAL A 213 7.59 -0.44 -17.72
C VAL A 213 8.27 0.92 -17.60
N HIS A 214 7.98 1.83 -18.54
CA HIS A 214 8.62 3.15 -18.63
C HIS A 214 7.68 4.34 -18.37
N GLU A 215 6.43 4.06 -18.02
CA GLU A 215 5.43 5.06 -17.70
C GLU A 215 5.80 5.81 -16.41
N GLU A 216 5.77 7.15 -16.45
CA GLU A 216 6.14 7.99 -15.30
C GLU A 216 5.00 8.15 -14.29
N SER A 217 3.75 8.10 -14.76
CA SER A 217 2.58 8.18 -13.88
C SER A 217 2.38 6.87 -13.12
N PRO A 218 2.28 6.86 -11.78
CA PRO A 218 2.03 5.63 -11.02
C PRO A 218 0.81 4.84 -11.49
N LYS A 219 -0.24 5.53 -11.95
CA LYS A 219 -1.45 4.90 -12.49
C LYS A 219 -1.17 4.16 -13.80
N ASP A 220 -0.48 4.82 -14.72
CA ASP A 220 -0.17 4.21 -16.01
C ASP A 220 0.90 3.13 -15.86
N PHE A 221 1.82 3.29 -14.90
CA PHE A 221 2.79 2.29 -14.52
C PHE A 221 2.11 0.99 -14.05
N GLY A 222 1.15 1.08 -13.12
CA GLY A 222 0.37 -0.08 -12.67
C GLY A 222 -0.41 -0.74 -13.81
N ARG A 223 -1.00 0.06 -14.71
CA ARG A 223 -1.67 -0.46 -15.90
C ARG A 223 -0.70 -1.20 -16.83
N GLY A 224 0.48 -0.62 -17.08
CA GLY A 224 1.52 -1.22 -17.89
C GLY A 224 2.03 -2.56 -17.34
N ILE A 225 2.08 -2.73 -16.00
CA ILE A 225 2.36 -4.02 -15.36
C ILE A 225 1.24 -5.02 -15.70
N LEU A 226 -0.03 -4.68 -15.42
CA LEU A 226 -1.15 -5.59 -15.67
C LEU A 226 -1.27 -6.01 -17.13
N GLU A 227 -1.08 -5.09 -18.07
CA GLU A 227 -1.12 -5.40 -19.50
C GLU A 227 -0.07 -6.44 -19.90
N ARG A 228 1.15 -6.35 -19.34
CA ARG A 228 2.22 -7.31 -19.60
C ARG A 228 1.96 -8.67 -18.93
N VAL A 229 1.48 -8.66 -17.69
CA VAL A 229 1.10 -9.87 -16.96
C VAL A 229 0.00 -10.64 -17.69
N LEU A 230 -1.03 -9.96 -18.17
CA LEU A 230 -2.12 -10.59 -18.95
C LEU A 230 -1.63 -11.27 -20.23
N GLY A 231 -0.53 -10.78 -20.81
CA GLY A 231 0.10 -11.43 -21.95
C GLY A 231 0.56 -12.87 -21.67
N TYR A 232 0.84 -13.23 -20.41
CA TYR A 232 1.21 -14.59 -20.01
C TYR A 232 -0.01 -15.52 -19.80
N SER A 233 -1.20 -14.97 -19.59
CA SER A 233 -2.45 -15.71 -19.36
C SER A 233 -3.44 -15.62 -20.53
N ASP A 234 -2.94 -15.38 -21.75
CA ASP A 234 -3.77 -15.19 -22.95
C ASP A 234 -4.85 -14.11 -22.78
N TYR A 235 -4.56 -13.09 -22.00
CA TYR A 235 -5.46 -11.98 -21.62
C TYR A 235 -6.69 -12.40 -20.80
N HIS A 236 -6.59 -13.50 -20.07
CA HIS A 236 -7.63 -13.97 -19.16
C HIS A 236 -7.25 -13.71 -17.70
N ALA A 237 -8.09 -13.00 -16.96
CA ALA A 237 -7.94 -12.84 -15.52
C ALA A 237 -8.54 -14.05 -14.80
N ARG A 238 -7.68 -14.98 -14.38
CA ARG A 238 -8.09 -16.21 -13.67
C ARG A 238 -8.44 -15.96 -12.21
N ASP A 239 -7.91 -14.89 -11.66
CA ASP A 239 -8.17 -14.39 -10.31
C ASP A 239 -8.26 -12.88 -10.31
N ASP A 240 -8.67 -12.31 -9.18
CA ASP A 240 -8.65 -10.86 -8.99
C ASP A 240 -7.20 -10.35 -9.02
N MET A 241 -6.98 -9.29 -9.74
CA MET A 241 -5.65 -8.70 -9.92
C MET A 241 -5.67 -7.24 -9.49
N THR A 242 -4.93 -6.90 -8.46
CA THR A 242 -4.76 -5.51 -8.02
C THR A 242 -3.29 -5.16 -7.95
N VAL A 243 -2.92 -4.05 -8.57
CA VAL A 243 -1.58 -3.44 -8.49
C VAL A 243 -1.71 -2.03 -7.96
N LEU A 244 -1.06 -1.74 -6.83
CA LEU A 244 -0.93 -0.42 -6.25
C LEU A 244 0.49 0.07 -6.52
N VAL A 245 0.62 1.27 -7.03
CA VAL A 245 1.93 1.90 -7.31
C VAL A 245 2.01 3.24 -6.61
N ALA A 246 3.09 3.47 -5.87
CA ALA A 246 3.41 4.77 -5.29
C ALA A 246 4.81 5.21 -5.72
N GLY A 247 4.87 6.32 -6.42
CA GLY A 247 6.13 6.98 -6.75
C GLY A 247 6.51 7.98 -5.66
N VAL A 248 7.78 8.03 -5.30
CA VAL A 248 8.34 8.83 -4.21
C VAL A 248 9.28 9.88 -4.75
N TRP A 249 9.01 11.15 -4.47
CA TRP A 249 9.83 12.27 -4.94
C TRP A 249 10.25 13.15 -3.77
N LYS A 250 11.52 13.55 -3.79
CA LYS A 250 12.02 14.57 -2.86
C LYS A 250 11.52 15.93 -3.32
N LYS A 251 11.00 16.74 -2.38
CA LYS A 251 10.60 18.13 -2.63
C LYS A 251 11.80 19.06 -2.89
#